data_c7af5b78517dfcba63545d0b2c6587d7
#
_entry.id   c7af5b78517dfcba63545d0b2c6587d7
#
_cell.length_a   1.000
_cell.length_b   1.000
_cell.length_c   1.000
_cell.angle_alpha   90.00
_cell.angle_beta   90.00
_cell.angle_gamma   90.00
#
_symmetry.space_group_name_H-M   'P 1'
#
loop_
_entity.id
_entity.type
_entity.pdbx_description
1 polymer ?
#
loop_
_entity_poly.entity_id
_entity_poly.type
_entity_poly.pdbx_seq_one_letter_code
_entity_poly.pdbx_strand_id
1 'polypeptide(L)'
;SAADTELIAWLIEQHLTMSTVAQSRDLSDRKTIENFAAVVQSVEQMKLLTILTTADIRGVGPGVWNGWKAQLLRTLYYETEPVLTGGFSEVNRAQRIAVAQSEFRAAFTEWPEAELNAYIGRHYPAYWLKVELARKIRHARFLKASEEAGHKLAINVGFDEARGVTELTIFASDHPWLLSIIAGACASAGANIVDAQIYTTTDGRALDTIAISREYDRDEDEGRRATRIGEMIEDVLEGKLRLPEVVARRAAGRKARPFVVEPEVTINNQWSDRYTVIEVSGLDRPGLLYQLTTAISKLNLNIASAHVATFGERARDVFYVTDLLGA
;
A
#
# COMPACT_ATOMS: atom_id res chain seq x y z
N SER A 1 19.75 23.88 -27.46
CA SER A 1 18.67 24.38 -28.33
C SER A 1 17.52 24.96 -27.52
N ALA A 2 16.55 25.64 -28.14
CA ALA A 2 15.33 26.10 -27.44
C ALA A 2 14.57 24.89 -26.81
N ALA A 3 14.48 23.80 -27.56
CA ALA A 3 13.85 22.56 -27.08
C ALA A 3 14.54 21.97 -25.84
N ASP A 4 15.87 22.00 -25.76
CA ASP A 4 16.61 21.54 -24.58
C ASP A 4 16.32 22.44 -23.36
N THR A 5 16.18 23.74 -23.60
CA THR A 5 15.87 24.70 -22.51
C THR A 5 14.46 24.46 -21.95
N GLU A 6 13.47 24.22 -22.82
CA GLU A 6 12.10 23.88 -22.43
C GLU A 6 12.04 22.56 -21.67
N LEU A 7 12.78 21.53 -22.12
CA LEU A 7 12.86 20.24 -21.47
C LEU A 7 13.50 20.36 -20.06
N ILE A 8 14.58 21.13 -19.92
CA ILE A 8 15.21 21.36 -18.62
C ILE A 8 14.27 22.11 -17.68
N ALA A 9 13.57 23.14 -18.17
CA ALA A 9 12.59 23.89 -17.38
C ALA A 9 11.47 22.97 -16.87
N TRP A 10 10.93 22.12 -17.76
CA TRP A 10 9.92 21.12 -17.42
C TRP A 10 10.43 20.12 -16.38
N LEU A 11 11.67 19.61 -16.53
CA LEU A 11 12.27 18.69 -15.54
C LEU A 11 12.40 19.35 -14.16
N ILE A 12 12.78 20.62 -14.11
CA ILE A 12 12.85 21.37 -12.84
C ILE A 12 11.46 21.52 -12.23
N GLU A 13 10.46 21.85 -13.03
CA GLU A 13 9.08 22.00 -12.57
C GLU A 13 8.50 20.68 -12.07
N GLN A 14 8.77 19.58 -12.76
CA GLN A 14 8.16 18.26 -12.49
C GLN A 14 9.03 17.33 -11.63
N HIS A 15 10.21 17.76 -11.10
CA HIS A 15 11.16 16.88 -10.43
C HIS A 15 10.59 16.06 -9.26
N LEU A 16 9.58 16.61 -8.53
CA LEU A 16 8.91 15.90 -7.43
C LEU A 16 7.70 15.06 -7.87
N THR A 17 7.21 15.24 -9.09
CA THR A 17 5.95 14.62 -9.54
C THR A 17 6.02 13.10 -9.49
N MET A 18 7.09 12.51 -10.02
CA MET A 18 7.22 11.06 -10.06
C MET A 18 7.34 10.46 -8.65
N SER A 19 8.13 11.07 -7.76
CA SER A 19 8.26 10.60 -6.38
C SER A 19 6.96 10.74 -5.59
N THR A 20 6.24 11.83 -5.80
CA THR A 20 4.95 12.09 -5.17
C THR A 20 3.90 11.06 -5.61
N VAL A 21 3.74 10.85 -6.92
CA VAL A 21 2.79 9.86 -7.45
C VAL A 21 3.15 8.45 -6.97
N ALA A 22 4.41 8.06 -7.09
CA ALA A 22 4.88 6.73 -6.71
C ALA A 22 4.63 6.40 -5.23
N GLN A 23 4.79 7.37 -4.33
CA GLN A 23 4.70 7.15 -2.88
C GLN A 23 3.32 7.43 -2.30
N SER A 24 2.47 8.21 -2.97
CA SER A 24 1.18 8.65 -2.41
C SER A 24 -0.04 8.31 -3.27
N ARG A 25 0.11 7.53 -4.34
CA ARG A 25 -1.02 7.12 -5.18
C ARG A 25 -1.07 5.60 -5.35
N ASP A 26 -2.27 5.09 -5.57
CA ASP A 26 -2.46 3.69 -5.95
C ASP A 26 -1.99 3.49 -7.41
N LEU A 27 -0.80 2.91 -7.58
CA LEU A 27 -0.20 2.65 -8.90
C LEU A 27 -0.93 1.57 -9.71
N SER A 28 -1.90 0.92 -9.11
CA SER A 28 -2.76 -0.04 -9.79
C SER A 28 -4.09 0.57 -10.25
N ASP A 29 -4.38 1.79 -9.80
CA ASP A 29 -5.51 2.55 -10.31
C ASP A 29 -5.15 3.11 -11.68
N ARG A 30 -5.96 2.74 -12.69
CA ARG A 30 -5.75 3.16 -14.08
C ARG A 30 -5.68 4.67 -14.22
N LYS A 31 -6.56 5.38 -13.50
CA LYS A 31 -6.62 6.84 -13.58
C LYS A 31 -5.36 7.51 -13.05
N THR A 32 -4.74 6.94 -12.02
CA THR A 32 -3.42 7.38 -11.52
C THR A 32 -2.38 7.33 -12.65
N ILE A 33 -2.33 6.21 -13.38
CA ILE A 33 -1.36 6.02 -14.46
C ILE A 33 -1.65 6.94 -15.64
N GLU A 34 -2.93 7.06 -16.05
CA GLU A 34 -3.34 7.97 -17.13
C GLU A 34 -3.03 9.44 -16.79
N ASN A 35 -3.31 9.87 -15.57
CA ASN A 35 -2.99 11.22 -15.12
C ASN A 35 -1.48 11.47 -15.10
N PHE A 36 -0.67 10.53 -14.66
CA PHE A 36 0.78 10.63 -14.71
C PHE A 36 1.29 10.64 -16.16
N ALA A 37 0.76 9.77 -17.04
CA ALA A 37 1.09 9.74 -18.46
C ALA A 37 0.77 11.10 -19.13
N ALA A 38 -0.35 11.74 -18.78
CA ALA A 38 -0.72 13.06 -19.31
C ALA A 38 0.27 14.16 -18.88
N VAL A 39 0.91 14.02 -17.72
CA VAL A 39 1.96 14.95 -17.25
C VAL A 39 3.27 14.72 -18.00
N VAL A 40 3.73 13.47 -18.10
CA VAL A 40 5.05 13.15 -18.71
C VAL A 40 5.03 13.12 -20.23
N GLN A 41 3.87 12.96 -20.86
CA GLN A 41 3.58 13.09 -22.30
C GLN A 41 4.40 12.18 -23.25
N SER A 42 5.63 11.81 -22.90
CA SER A 42 6.50 10.98 -23.72
C SER A 42 7.37 10.02 -22.90
N VAL A 43 7.77 8.92 -23.54
CA VAL A 43 8.70 7.95 -22.93
C VAL A 43 10.07 8.60 -22.63
N GLU A 44 10.51 9.55 -23.46
CA GLU A 44 11.77 10.26 -23.28
C GLU A 44 11.73 11.13 -22.01
N GLN A 45 10.68 11.96 -21.86
CA GLN A 45 10.49 12.78 -20.66
C GLN A 45 10.37 11.91 -19.42
N MET A 46 9.63 10.78 -19.49
CA MET A 46 9.51 9.82 -18.39
C MET A 46 10.87 9.23 -17.99
N LYS A 47 11.73 8.84 -18.96
CA LYS A 47 13.07 8.35 -18.67
C LYS A 47 13.93 9.38 -17.94
N LEU A 48 13.95 10.60 -18.46
CA LEU A 48 14.73 11.68 -17.85
C LEU A 48 14.23 12.03 -16.44
N LEU A 49 12.91 12.09 -16.26
CA LEU A 49 12.30 12.31 -14.95
C LEU A 49 12.63 11.18 -13.96
N THR A 50 12.66 9.93 -14.43
CA THR A 50 13.04 8.77 -13.60
C THR A 50 14.48 8.87 -13.11
N ILE A 51 15.41 9.27 -14.00
CA ILE A 51 16.82 9.45 -13.65
C ILE A 51 16.96 10.60 -12.64
N LEU A 52 16.32 11.74 -12.92
CA LEU A 52 16.35 12.91 -12.05
C LEU A 52 15.78 12.59 -10.66
N THR A 53 14.60 11.99 -10.60
CA THR A 53 13.96 11.59 -9.33
C THR A 53 14.83 10.61 -8.53
N THR A 54 15.45 9.65 -9.20
CA THR A 54 16.36 8.70 -8.55
C THR A 54 17.59 9.40 -7.98
N ALA A 55 18.19 10.32 -8.74
CA ALA A 55 19.34 11.08 -8.30
C ALA A 55 18.99 12.01 -7.13
N ASP A 56 17.86 12.69 -7.20
CA ASP A 56 17.37 13.59 -6.16
C ASP A 56 17.14 12.85 -4.83
N ILE A 57 16.38 11.74 -4.83
CA ILE A 57 16.14 10.95 -3.61
C ILE A 57 17.46 10.42 -3.02
N ARG A 58 18.41 9.99 -3.85
CA ARG A 58 19.73 9.52 -3.39
C ARG A 58 20.59 10.65 -2.85
N GLY A 59 20.42 11.85 -3.38
CA GLY A 59 21.16 13.06 -2.96
C GLY A 59 20.74 13.61 -1.61
N VAL A 60 19.54 13.29 -1.11
CA VAL A 60 19.03 13.78 0.19
C VAL A 60 19.88 13.24 1.36
N GLY A 61 20.37 12.00 1.28
CA GLY A 61 21.23 11.44 2.31
C GLY A 61 21.13 9.92 2.48
N PRO A 62 21.96 9.36 3.37
CA PRO A 62 21.94 7.93 3.67
C PRO A 62 20.59 7.47 4.21
N GLY A 63 20.10 6.32 3.74
CA GLY A 63 18.86 5.71 4.19
C GLY A 63 17.57 6.29 3.59
N VAL A 64 17.64 7.43 2.88
CA VAL A 64 16.46 8.01 2.22
C VAL A 64 16.06 7.20 0.98
N TRP A 65 17.06 6.71 0.23
CA TRP A 65 16.85 5.74 -0.84
C TRP A 65 16.83 4.33 -0.27
N ASN A 66 15.79 3.58 -0.56
CA ASN A 66 15.68 2.17 -0.22
C ASN A 66 15.03 1.37 -1.35
N GLY A 67 15.04 0.05 -1.24
CA GLY A 67 14.46 -0.85 -2.25
C GLY A 67 12.96 -0.65 -2.44
N TRP A 68 12.22 -0.27 -1.39
CA TRP A 68 10.80 0.06 -1.47
C TRP A 68 10.53 1.21 -2.45
N LYS A 69 11.20 2.35 -2.28
CA LYS A 69 11.08 3.50 -3.19
C LYS A 69 11.50 3.15 -4.62
N ALA A 70 12.59 2.40 -4.75
CA ALA A 70 13.05 1.91 -6.05
C ALA A 70 11.98 1.04 -6.76
N GLN A 71 11.27 0.20 -6.02
CA GLN A 71 10.20 -0.64 -6.57
C GLN A 71 8.99 0.21 -7.00
N LEU A 72 8.57 1.17 -6.18
CA LEU A 72 7.47 2.07 -6.53
C LEU A 72 7.75 2.86 -7.82
N LEU A 73 8.95 3.42 -7.97
CA LEU A 73 9.35 4.14 -9.18
C LEU A 73 9.37 3.22 -10.41
N ARG A 74 9.89 1.99 -10.28
CA ARG A 74 9.85 1.00 -11.36
C ARG A 74 8.42 0.61 -11.74
N THR A 75 7.57 0.38 -10.76
CA THR A 75 6.15 0.06 -11.00
C THR A 75 5.47 1.20 -11.75
N LEU A 76 5.63 2.45 -11.31
CA LEU A 76 5.06 3.60 -11.98
C LEU A 76 5.57 3.73 -13.43
N TYR A 77 6.88 3.51 -13.65
CA TYR A 77 7.48 3.53 -14.99
C TYR A 77 6.83 2.49 -15.91
N TYR A 78 6.84 1.23 -15.50
CA TYR A 78 6.35 0.12 -16.34
C TYR A 78 4.83 0.12 -16.56
N GLU A 79 4.06 0.63 -15.61
CA GLU A 79 2.61 0.80 -15.81
C GLU A 79 2.30 1.99 -16.73
N THR A 80 3.15 3.01 -16.78
CA THR A 80 2.94 4.22 -17.61
C THR A 80 3.42 4.03 -19.05
N GLU A 81 4.49 3.30 -19.28
CA GLU A 81 5.08 3.08 -20.62
C GLU A 81 4.05 2.58 -21.65
N PRO A 82 3.17 1.58 -21.36
CA PRO A 82 2.14 1.15 -22.29
C PRO A 82 1.12 2.24 -22.64
N VAL A 83 0.80 3.11 -21.70
CA VAL A 83 -0.14 4.24 -21.95
C VAL A 83 0.47 5.23 -22.95
N LEU A 84 1.75 5.58 -22.76
CA LEU A 84 2.47 6.50 -23.64
C LEU A 84 2.70 5.93 -25.04
N THR A 85 2.81 4.60 -25.17
CA THR A 85 3.05 3.92 -26.45
C THR A 85 1.78 3.43 -27.16
N GLY A 86 0.59 3.76 -26.61
CA GLY A 86 -0.70 3.39 -27.21
C GLY A 86 -1.10 1.92 -27.00
N GLY A 87 -0.43 1.21 -26.07
CA GLY A 87 -0.65 -0.22 -25.81
C GLY A 87 -1.74 -0.55 -24.79
N PHE A 88 -2.50 0.43 -24.30
CA PHE A 88 -3.48 0.21 -23.22
C PHE A 88 -4.89 -0.01 -23.77
N SER A 89 -5.40 -1.24 -23.71
CA SER A 89 -6.80 -1.58 -23.99
C SER A 89 -7.37 -2.51 -22.92
N GLU A 90 -8.71 -2.55 -22.79
CA GLU A 90 -9.42 -3.51 -21.91
C GLU A 90 -9.09 -4.97 -22.29
N VAL A 91 -8.83 -5.24 -23.57
CA VAL A 91 -8.35 -6.55 -24.05
C VAL A 91 -7.01 -6.90 -23.39
N ASN A 92 -6.09 -5.94 -23.29
CA ASN A 92 -4.81 -6.16 -22.63
C ASN A 92 -4.97 -6.41 -21.13
N ARG A 93 -5.97 -5.80 -20.46
CA ARG A 93 -6.24 -6.05 -19.04
C ARG A 93 -6.70 -7.49 -18.78
N ALA A 94 -7.66 -7.99 -19.53
CA ALA A 94 -8.15 -9.37 -19.43
C ALA A 94 -7.02 -10.37 -19.73
N GLN A 95 -6.20 -10.07 -20.74
CA GLN A 95 -5.04 -10.89 -21.10
C GLN A 95 -3.99 -10.90 -19.98
N ARG A 96 -3.67 -9.74 -19.36
CA ARG A 96 -2.74 -9.66 -18.21
C ARG A 96 -3.23 -10.48 -17.02
N ILE A 97 -4.55 -10.47 -16.73
CA ILE A 97 -5.14 -11.31 -15.68
C ILE A 97 -4.96 -12.78 -16.01
N ALA A 98 -5.27 -13.19 -17.25
CA ALA A 98 -5.12 -14.56 -17.70
C ALA A 98 -3.67 -15.05 -17.62
N VAL A 99 -2.71 -14.22 -18.02
CA VAL A 99 -1.27 -14.50 -17.89
C VAL A 99 -0.88 -14.68 -16.42
N ALA A 100 -1.27 -13.75 -15.55
CA ALA A 100 -0.96 -13.82 -14.12
C ALA A 100 -1.57 -15.06 -13.44
N GLN A 101 -2.79 -15.47 -13.84
CA GLN A 101 -3.42 -16.71 -13.36
C GLN A 101 -2.71 -17.96 -13.92
N SER A 102 -2.26 -17.92 -15.16
CA SER A 102 -1.48 -19.03 -15.78
C SER A 102 -0.13 -19.22 -15.10
N GLU A 103 0.60 -18.14 -14.86
CA GLU A 103 1.87 -18.18 -14.12
C GLU A 103 1.66 -18.70 -12.68
N PHE A 104 0.58 -18.29 -12.02
CA PHE A 104 0.23 -18.80 -10.70
C PHE A 104 -0.05 -20.30 -10.74
N ARG A 105 -0.83 -20.80 -11.70
CA ARG A 105 -1.09 -22.24 -11.88
C ARG A 105 0.19 -23.04 -12.06
N ALA A 106 1.10 -22.54 -12.89
CA ALA A 106 2.38 -23.21 -13.17
C ALA A 106 3.27 -23.34 -11.92
N ALA A 107 3.07 -22.48 -10.90
CA ALA A 107 3.81 -22.52 -9.64
C ALA A 107 3.27 -23.55 -8.63
N PHE A 108 2.08 -24.12 -8.85
CA PHE A 108 1.41 -25.07 -7.95
C PHE A 108 1.13 -26.41 -8.62
N THR A 109 2.19 -27.13 -8.94
CA THR A 109 2.08 -28.47 -9.57
C THR A 109 1.54 -29.54 -8.61
N GLU A 110 1.63 -29.29 -7.30
CA GLU A 110 1.18 -30.18 -6.23
C GLU A 110 -0.30 -30.03 -5.84
N TRP A 111 -0.97 -28.96 -6.29
CA TRP A 111 -2.37 -28.71 -5.93
C TRP A 111 -3.32 -29.33 -6.96
N PRO A 112 -4.43 -29.94 -6.49
CA PRO A 112 -5.49 -30.39 -7.39
C PRO A 112 -6.08 -29.23 -8.18
N GLU A 113 -6.43 -29.48 -9.44
CA GLU A 113 -6.95 -28.43 -10.33
C GLU A 113 -8.25 -27.77 -9.78
N ALA A 114 -9.08 -28.55 -9.11
CA ALA A 114 -10.30 -28.01 -8.45
C ALA A 114 -9.97 -27.00 -7.35
N GLU A 115 -8.92 -27.24 -6.57
CA GLU A 115 -8.45 -26.36 -5.53
C GLU A 115 -7.84 -25.08 -6.11
N LEU A 116 -7.04 -25.19 -7.16
CA LEU A 116 -6.50 -24.04 -7.88
C LEU A 116 -7.62 -23.17 -8.48
N ASN A 117 -8.62 -23.79 -9.07
CA ASN A 117 -9.77 -23.08 -9.62
C ASN A 117 -10.56 -22.35 -8.53
N ALA A 118 -10.79 -22.99 -7.38
CA ALA A 118 -11.44 -22.38 -6.23
C ALA A 118 -10.64 -21.18 -5.69
N TYR A 119 -9.33 -21.33 -5.54
CA TYR A 119 -8.47 -20.24 -5.09
C TYR A 119 -8.47 -19.07 -6.09
N ILE A 120 -8.35 -19.34 -7.38
CA ILE A 120 -8.36 -18.32 -8.43
C ILE A 120 -9.69 -17.56 -8.45
N GLY A 121 -10.82 -18.25 -8.34
CA GLY A 121 -12.14 -17.66 -8.32
C GLY A 121 -12.46 -16.85 -7.05
N ARG A 122 -11.67 -17.03 -5.98
CA ARG A 122 -11.84 -16.30 -4.72
C ARG A 122 -11.37 -14.84 -4.82
N HIS A 123 -10.48 -14.51 -5.77
CA HIS A 123 -9.86 -13.19 -5.86
C HIS A 123 -10.40 -12.37 -7.03
N TYR A 124 -10.72 -11.10 -6.75
CA TYR A 124 -11.10 -10.14 -7.77
C TYR A 124 -9.95 -9.77 -8.72
N PRO A 125 -10.24 -9.25 -9.92
CA PRO A 125 -9.24 -8.86 -10.92
C PRO A 125 -8.10 -7.99 -10.41
N ALA A 126 -8.38 -7.08 -9.47
CA ALA A 126 -7.39 -6.20 -8.88
C ALA A 126 -6.25 -6.98 -8.20
N TYR A 127 -6.55 -8.04 -7.47
CA TYR A 127 -5.55 -8.90 -6.83
C TYR A 127 -4.55 -9.48 -7.85
N TRP A 128 -5.06 -10.00 -8.97
CA TRP A 128 -4.23 -10.62 -10.01
C TRP A 128 -3.29 -9.65 -10.69
N LEU A 129 -3.70 -8.40 -10.84
CA LEU A 129 -2.91 -7.34 -11.47
C LEU A 129 -1.91 -6.67 -10.52
N LYS A 130 -2.26 -6.58 -9.23
CA LYS A 130 -1.49 -5.80 -8.24
C LYS A 130 -0.42 -6.61 -7.52
N VAL A 131 -0.72 -7.88 -7.21
CA VAL A 131 0.13 -8.71 -6.36
C VAL A 131 1.15 -9.44 -7.22
N GLU A 132 2.42 -9.39 -6.84
CA GLU A 132 3.50 -10.10 -7.51
C GLU A 132 3.37 -11.62 -7.34
N LEU A 133 3.83 -12.42 -8.29
CA LEU A 133 3.71 -13.88 -8.30
C LEU A 133 4.23 -14.53 -7.01
N ALA A 134 5.41 -14.12 -6.54
CA ALA A 134 6.00 -14.67 -5.32
C ALA A 134 5.11 -14.43 -4.08
N ARG A 135 4.46 -13.26 -4.01
CA ARG A 135 3.52 -12.93 -2.93
C ARG A 135 2.20 -13.70 -3.08
N LYS A 136 1.67 -13.85 -4.30
CA LYS A 136 0.49 -14.70 -4.56
C LYS A 136 0.71 -16.13 -4.08
N ILE A 137 1.89 -16.69 -4.32
CA ILE A 137 2.27 -18.03 -3.86
C ILE A 137 2.29 -18.10 -2.32
N ARG A 138 2.90 -17.11 -1.66
CA ARG A 138 2.89 -17.04 -0.19
C ARG A 138 1.47 -16.92 0.36
N HIS A 139 0.65 -16.05 -0.23
CA HIS A 139 -0.77 -15.89 0.17
C HIS A 139 -1.53 -17.20 0.06
N ALA A 140 -1.41 -17.91 -1.06
CA ALA A 140 -2.13 -19.16 -1.28
C ALA A 140 -1.77 -20.22 -0.24
N ARG A 141 -0.50 -20.43 0.03
CA ARG A 141 -0.02 -21.38 1.05
C ARG A 141 -0.47 -20.96 2.45
N PHE A 142 -0.38 -19.67 2.76
CA PHE A 142 -0.81 -19.12 4.03
C PHE A 142 -2.32 -19.27 4.26
N LEU A 143 -3.15 -18.93 3.27
CA LEU A 143 -4.60 -19.09 3.36
C LEU A 143 -4.98 -20.55 3.59
N LYS A 144 -4.42 -21.46 2.79
CA LYS A 144 -4.68 -22.89 2.93
C LYS A 144 -4.33 -23.40 4.33
N ALA A 145 -3.13 -23.11 4.81
CA ALA A 145 -2.70 -23.53 6.14
C ALA A 145 -3.60 -22.94 7.26
N SER A 146 -4.03 -21.67 7.09
CA SER A 146 -4.89 -21.01 8.08
C SER A 146 -6.29 -21.61 8.12
N GLU A 147 -6.83 -22.00 6.97
CA GLU A 147 -8.16 -22.63 6.87
C GLU A 147 -8.14 -24.05 7.38
N GLU A 148 -7.11 -24.83 7.05
CA GLU A 148 -6.92 -26.19 7.59
C GLU A 148 -6.78 -26.19 9.12
N ALA A 149 -6.15 -25.16 9.69
CA ALA A 149 -6.03 -24.96 11.13
C ALA A 149 -7.31 -24.38 11.79
N GLY A 150 -8.30 -23.94 11.00
CA GLY A 150 -9.55 -23.36 11.49
C GLY A 150 -9.40 -21.98 12.13
N HIS A 151 -8.36 -21.23 11.80
CA HIS A 151 -8.11 -19.91 12.38
C HIS A 151 -9.12 -18.86 11.86
N LYS A 152 -9.73 -18.11 12.79
CA LYS A 152 -10.58 -16.96 12.47
C LYS A 152 -9.75 -15.73 12.07
N LEU A 153 -8.61 -15.55 12.71
CA LEU A 153 -7.58 -14.58 12.41
C LEU A 153 -6.27 -15.34 12.21
N ALA A 154 -5.57 -15.06 11.14
CA ALA A 154 -4.21 -15.55 10.91
C ALA A 154 -3.32 -14.41 10.45
N ILE A 155 -2.09 -14.40 10.91
CA ILE A 155 -1.08 -13.38 10.57
C ILE A 155 0.18 -14.09 10.16
N ASN A 156 0.69 -13.75 8.98
CA ASN A 156 1.98 -14.18 8.47
C ASN A 156 2.93 -13.00 8.40
N VAL A 157 4.20 -13.23 8.72
CA VAL A 157 5.26 -12.22 8.74
C VAL A 157 6.28 -12.55 7.67
N GLY A 158 6.56 -11.57 6.83
CA GLY A 158 7.62 -11.64 5.83
C GLY A 158 8.63 -10.51 6.06
N PHE A 159 9.91 -10.80 5.82
CA PHE A 159 10.97 -9.81 5.90
C PHE A 159 11.48 -9.51 4.50
N ASP A 160 11.50 -8.24 4.11
CA ASP A 160 12.02 -7.79 2.84
C ASP A 160 13.19 -6.81 3.12
N GLU A 161 14.39 -7.37 3.22
CA GLU A 161 15.61 -6.60 3.46
C GLU A 161 15.87 -5.61 2.33
N ALA A 162 15.58 -5.98 1.07
CA ALA A 162 15.82 -5.14 -0.08
C ALA A 162 14.93 -3.90 -0.07
N ARG A 163 13.73 -4.01 0.50
CA ARG A 163 12.79 -2.89 0.68
C ARG A 163 12.95 -2.19 2.02
N GLY A 164 13.62 -2.80 2.98
CA GLY A 164 13.73 -2.30 4.35
C GLY A 164 12.38 -2.28 5.09
N VAL A 165 11.52 -3.27 4.79
CA VAL A 165 10.18 -3.40 5.40
C VAL A 165 9.95 -4.78 5.98
N THR A 166 9.09 -4.83 6.98
CA THR A 166 8.47 -6.05 7.49
C THR A 166 7.02 -6.08 6.98
N GLU A 167 6.65 -7.15 6.31
CA GLU A 167 5.34 -7.36 5.70
C GLU A 167 4.48 -8.22 6.62
N LEU A 168 3.32 -7.71 7.01
CA LEU A 168 2.31 -8.43 7.75
C LEU A 168 1.18 -8.79 6.79
N THR A 169 0.96 -10.09 6.55
CA THR A 169 -0.20 -10.57 5.82
C THR A 169 -1.25 -11.02 6.83
N ILE A 170 -2.41 -10.39 6.81
CA ILE A 170 -3.50 -10.61 7.75
C ILE A 170 -4.67 -11.23 6.99
N PHE A 171 -5.14 -12.38 7.47
CA PHE A 171 -6.32 -13.06 6.94
C PHE A 171 -7.37 -13.18 8.04
N ALA A 172 -8.51 -12.52 7.86
CA ALA A 172 -9.57 -12.41 8.86
C ALA A 172 -10.96 -12.29 8.20
N SER A 173 -12.03 -12.34 8.99
CA SER A 173 -13.34 -11.89 8.52
C SER A 173 -13.27 -10.40 8.17
N ASP A 174 -13.82 -10.01 7.02
CA ASP A 174 -13.83 -8.60 6.63
C ASP A 174 -14.69 -7.78 7.59
N HIS A 175 -14.16 -6.63 8.00
CA HIS A 175 -14.80 -5.76 8.97
C HIS A 175 -14.41 -4.30 8.70
N PRO A 176 -15.38 -3.36 8.64
CA PRO A 176 -15.10 -1.95 8.31
C PRO A 176 -14.06 -1.25 9.18
N TRP A 177 -13.81 -1.79 10.40
CA TRP A 177 -12.83 -1.26 11.34
C TRP A 177 -11.48 -1.98 11.32
N LEU A 178 -11.32 -3.01 10.46
CA LEU A 178 -10.14 -3.86 10.51
C LEU A 178 -8.86 -3.05 10.31
N LEU A 179 -8.80 -2.18 9.30
CA LEU A 179 -7.62 -1.33 9.06
C LEU A 179 -7.34 -0.38 10.23
N SER A 180 -8.36 0.17 10.90
CA SER A 180 -8.15 1.01 12.07
C SER A 180 -7.61 0.22 13.25
N ILE A 181 -8.07 -1.02 13.45
CA ILE A 181 -7.53 -1.93 14.47
C ILE A 181 -6.06 -2.24 14.20
N ILE A 182 -5.71 -2.60 12.96
CA ILE A 182 -4.34 -2.85 12.53
C ILE A 182 -3.46 -1.62 12.74
N ALA A 183 -3.92 -0.44 12.29
CA ALA A 183 -3.19 0.81 12.45
C ALA A 183 -2.97 1.18 13.92
N GLY A 184 -3.95 0.95 14.77
CA GLY A 184 -3.86 1.16 16.22
C GLY A 184 -2.88 0.19 16.90
N ALA A 185 -2.90 -1.07 16.53
CA ALA A 185 -1.95 -2.09 17.02
C ALA A 185 -0.52 -1.76 16.60
N CYS A 186 -0.30 -1.41 15.32
CA CYS A 186 1.00 -0.96 14.83
C CYS A 186 1.50 0.28 15.57
N ALA A 187 0.65 1.30 15.74
CA ALA A 187 0.99 2.52 16.46
C ALA A 187 1.37 2.22 17.93
N SER A 188 0.64 1.31 18.58
CA SER A 188 0.89 0.90 19.97
C SER A 188 2.19 0.12 20.12
N ALA A 189 2.58 -0.67 19.12
CA ALA A 189 3.87 -1.36 19.05
C ALA A 189 5.01 -0.45 18.56
N GLY A 190 4.73 0.79 18.17
CA GLY A 190 5.71 1.72 17.58
C GLY A 190 6.08 1.40 16.14
N ALA A 191 5.29 0.61 15.47
CA ALA A 191 5.49 0.30 14.07
C ALA A 191 4.94 1.43 13.19
N ASN A 192 5.75 1.88 12.24
CA ASN A 192 5.33 2.87 11.26
C ASN A 192 4.87 2.15 10.00
N ILE A 193 3.59 2.28 9.65
CA ILE A 193 3.02 1.73 8.43
C ILE A 193 3.47 2.62 7.26
N VAL A 194 4.00 2.02 6.21
CA VAL A 194 4.45 2.71 5.00
C VAL A 194 3.57 2.39 3.79
N ASP A 195 2.85 1.28 3.82
CA ASP A 195 1.87 0.91 2.79
C ASP A 195 0.84 -0.08 3.36
N ALA A 196 -0.38 -0.02 2.84
CA ALA A 196 -1.43 -0.96 3.15
C ALA A 196 -2.24 -1.31 1.90
N GLN A 197 -2.29 -2.59 1.57
CA GLN A 197 -3.08 -3.14 0.47
C GLN A 197 -4.20 -3.98 1.05
N ILE A 198 -5.42 -3.60 0.76
CA ILE A 198 -6.63 -4.21 1.30
C ILE A 198 -7.31 -5.00 0.20
N TYR A 199 -7.53 -6.29 0.42
CA TYR A 199 -8.23 -7.15 -0.50
C TYR A 199 -9.35 -7.90 0.21
N THR A 200 -10.56 -7.72 -0.26
CA THR A 200 -11.69 -8.57 0.16
C THR A 200 -11.82 -9.71 -0.85
N THR A 201 -11.98 -10.92 -0.36
CA THR A 201 -12.24 -12.12 -1.17
C THR A 201 -13.74 -12.26 -1.46
N THR A 202 -14.09 -13.06 -2.48
CA THR A 202 -15.51 -13.26 -2.88
C THR A 202 -16.35 -13.94 -1.79
N ASP A 203 -15.72 -14.60 -0.83
CA ASP A 203 -16.35 -15.20 0.36
C ASP A 203 -16.37 -14.27 1.59
N GLY A 204 -16.07 -12.97 1.40
CA GLY A 204 -16.18 -11.95 2.44
C GLY A 204 -15.07 -12.01 3.50
N ARG A 205 -13.87 -12.50 3.16
CA ARG A 205 -12.71 -12.47 4.02
C ARG A 205 -11.77 -11.34 3.58
N ALA A 206 -11.12 -10.70 4.55
CA ALA A 206 -10.05 -9.75 4.29
C ALA A 206 -8.70 -10.50 4.15
N LEU A 207 -7.93 -10.13 3.14
CA LEU A 207 -6.55 -10.53 2.93
C LEU A 207 -5.72 -9.24 2.81
N ASP A 208 -5.31 -8.70 3.94
CA ASP A 208 -4.64 -7.42 4.01
C ASP A 208 -3.12 -7.61 4.08
N THR A 209 -2.40 -6.80 3.33
CA THR A 209 -0.94 -6.77 3.36
C THR A 209 -0.49 -5.41 3.84
N ILE A 210 0.12 -5.38 5.02
CA ILE A 210 0.58 -4.16 5.68
C ILE A 210 2.11 -4.16 5.68
N ALA A 211 2.72 -3.18 5.05
CA ALA A 211 4.15 -2.97 5.13
C ALA A 211 4.46 -1.98 6.26
N ILE A 212 5.29 -2.39 7.19
CA ILE A 212 5.82 -1.54 8.26
C ILE A 212 7.31 -1.32 8.06
N SER A 213 7.79 -0.12 8.40
CA SER A 213 9.23 0.15 8.37
C SER A 213 9.96 -0.75 9.33
N ARG A 214 11.05 -1.33 8.86
CA ARG A 214 11.93 -2.17 9.68
C ARG A 214 12.63 -1.30 10.73
N GLU A 215 12.65 -1.76 11.98
CA GLU A 215 13.28 -1.06 13.11
C GLU A 215 14.54 -1.78 13.58
N TYR A 216 14.56 -3.12 13.47
CA TYR A 216 15.66 -3.96 13.93
C TYR A 216 16.39 -4.62 12.75
N ASP A 217 17.71 -4.74 12.86
CA ASP A 217 18.52 -5.41 11.83
C ASP A 217 18.29 -6.94 11.82
N ARG A 218 17.93 -7.51 12.98
CA ARG A 218 17.70 -8.97 13.12
C ARG A 218 16.24 -9.32 12.87
N ASP A 219 16.01 -10.30 12.01
CA ASP A 219 14.67 -10.83 11.71
C ASP A 219 13.94 -11.37 12.94
N GLU A 220 14.68 -11.93 13.91
CA GLU A 220 14.12 -12.44 15.17
C GLU A 220 13.50 -11.31 16.02
N ASP A 221 14.11 -10.14 16.06
CA ASP A 221 13.61 -8.97 16.79
C ASP A 221 12.40 -8.37 16.10
N GLU A 222 12.44 -8.26 14.77
CA GLU A 222 11.30 -7.87 13.94
C GLU A 222 10.15 -8.89 14.06
N GLY A 223 10.45 -10.18 14.06
CA GLY A 223 9.46 -11.24 14.27
C GLY A 223 8.76 -11.10 15.63
N ARG A 224 9.50 -10.86 16.71
CA ARG A 224 8.92 -10.60 18.05
C ARG A 224 8.04 -9.36 18.09
N ARG A 225 8.42 -8.31 17.34
CA ARG A 225 7.61 -7.09 17.18
C ARG A 225 6.33 -7.38 16.41
N ALA A 226 6.41 -8.10 15.31
CA ALA A 226 5.26 -8.51 14.51
C ALA A 226 4.30 -9.42 15.28
N THR A 227 4.82 -10.37 16.05
CA THR A 227 4.00 -11.22 16.92
C THR A 227 3.20 -10.39 17.94
N ARG A 228 3.84 -9.41 18.60
CA ARG A 228 3.13 -8.50 19.53
C ARG A 228 2.04 -7.67 18.85
N ILE A 229 2.25 -7.27 17.59
CA ILE A 229 1.22 -6.58 16.80
C ILE A 229 0.05 -7.53 16.55
N GLY A 230 0.33 -8.78 16.18
CA GLY A 230 -0.68 -9.81 15.95
C GLY A 230 -1.52 -10.10 17.18
N GLU A 231 -0.89 -10.36 18.32
CA GLU A 231 -1.55 -10.58 19.62
C GLU A 231 -2.46 -9.39 19.98
N MET A 232 -2.00 -8.16 19.74
CA MET A 232 -2.79 -6.95 20.01
C MET A 232 -4.02 -6.82 19.08
N ILE A 233 -3.88 -7.19 17.80
CA ILE A 233 -5.00 -7.23 16.87
C ILE A 233 -6.05 -8.24 17.35
N GLU A 234 -5.61 -9.43 17.74
CA GLU A 234 -6.47 -10.49 18.26
C GLU A 234 -7.21 -10.04 19.52
N ASP A 235 -6.49 -9.50 20.49
CA ASP A 235 -7.06 -9.02 21.76
C ASP A 235 -8.12 -7.91 21.55
N VAL A 236 -7.91 -7.04 20.54
CA VAL A 236 -8.88 -6.00 20.19
C VAL A 236 -10.11 -6.60 19.52
N LEU A 237 -9.93 -7.53 18.58
CA LEU A 237 -11.04 -8.18 17.87
C LEU A 237 -11.87 -9.06 18.83
N GLU A 238 -11.27 -9.62 19.85
CA GLU A 238 -11.95 -10.37 20.91
C GLU A 238 -12.54 -9.47 22.02
N GLY A 239 -12.33 -8.15 21.95
CA GLY A 239 -12.83 -7.18 22.92
C GLY A 239 -12.08 -7.15 24.26
N LYS A 240 -10.92 -7.80 24.36
CA LYS A 240 -10.05 -7.83 25.55
C LYS A 240 -9.28 -6.53 25.76
N LEU A 241 -9.00 -5.80 24.66
CA LEU A 241 -8.20 -4.58 24.65
C LEU A 241 -8.93 -3.42 24.00
N ARG A 242 -8.80 -2.22 24.59
CA ARG A 242 -9.35 -0.97 24.02
C ARG A 242 -8.23 -0.13 23.44
N LEU A 243 -8.13 -0.07 22.10
CA LEU A 243 -7.10 0.67 21.38
C LEU A 243 -6.99 2.16 21.71
N PRO A 244 -8.10 2.94 21.90
CA PRO A 244 -7.98 4.36 22.20
C PRO A 244 -7.12 4.65 23.42
N GLU A 245 -7.22 3.82 24.45
CA GLU A 245 -6.45 3.97 25.68
C GLU A 245 -4.96 3.65 25.50
N VAL A 246 -4.65 2.63 24.70
CA VAL A 246 -3.27 2.20 24.45
C VAL A 246 -2.55 3.20 23.55
N VAL A 247 -3.19 3.64 22.48
CA VAL A 247 -2.63 4.65 21.55
C VAL A 247 -2.42 5.98 22.27
N ALA A 248 -3.38 6.41 23.11
CA ALA A 248 -3.25 7.66 23.87
C ALA A 248 -2.08 7.64 24.85
N ARG A 249 -1.85 6.54 25.58
CA ARG A 249 -0.68 6.40 26.49
C ARG A 249 0.64 6.57 25.72
N ARG A 250 0.76 6.01 24.52
CA ARG A 250 1.99 6.12 23.74
C ARG A 250 2.19 7.52 23.16
N ALA A 251 1.13 8.18 22.74
CA ALA A 251 1.17 9.56 22.26
C ALA A 251 1.62 10.54 23.35
N ALA A 252 1.18 10.33 24.60
CA ALA A 252 1.54 11.18 25.75
C ALA A 252 3.03 11.14 26.14
N GLY A 253 3.75 10.07 25.77
CA GLY A 253 5.18 9.90 26.09
C GLY A 253 6.17 10.65 25.18
N ARG A 254 5.71 11.29 24.10
CA ARG A 254 6.57 12.03 23.16
C ARG A 254 6.52 13.54 23.41
N LYS A 255 7.72 14.16 23.45
CA LYS A 255 7.86 15.63 23.56
C LYS A 255 7.20 16.30 22.36
N ALA A 256 6.51 17.42 22.60
CA ALA A 256 5.95 18.26 21.55
C ALA A 256 7.06 18.71 20.57
N ARG A 257 6.80 18.53 19.27
CA ARG A 257 7.74 18.98 18.22
C ARG A 257 7.53 20.48 17.95
N PRO A 258 8.59 21.25 17.69
CA PRO A 258 8.48 22.70 17.51
C PRO A 258 7.86 23.14 16.17
N PHE A 259 7.59 22.18 15.27
CA PHE A 259 7.06 22.49 13.94
C PHE A 259 5.52 22.48 13.94
N VAL A 260 4.93 23.53 13.38
CA VAL A 260 3.50 23.60 13.10
C VAL A 260 3.32 23.28 11.62
N VAL A 261 2.65 22.17 11.33
CA VAL A 261 2.19 21.81 9.99
C VAL A 261 0.69 21.92 10.00
N GLU A 262 0.13 22.84 9.23
CA GLU A 262 -1.32 22.95 9.10
C GLU A 262 -1.89 21.70 8.44
N PRO A 263 -2.95 21.10 8.99
CA PRO A 263 -3.59 19.96 8.37
C PRO A 263 -4.38 20.40 7.14
N GLU A 264 -4.25 19.61 6.08
CA GLU A 264 -4.96 19.82 4.82
C GLU A 264 -5.67 18.53 4.43
N VAL A 265 -6.93 18.63 4.00
CA VAL A 265 -7.73 17.50 3.52
C VAL A 265 -8.24 17.83 2.13
N THR A 266 -7.94 16.95 1.18
CA THR A 266 -8.45 17.03 -0.19
C THR A 266 -9.31 15.80 -0.48
N ILE A 267 -10.52 15.99 -0.98
CA ILE A 267 -11.42 14.94 -1.44
C ILE A 267 -11.62 15.09 -2.94
N ASN A 268 -11.35 14.03 -3.69
CA ASN A 268 -11.38 14.12 -5.15
C ASN A 268 -11.94 12.84 -5.79
N ASN A 269 -12.98 13.00 -6.61
CA ASN A 269 -13.64 11.92 -7.35
C ASN A 269 -13.11 11.78 -8.79
N GLN A 270 -12.13 12.58 -9.21
CA GLN A 270 -11.56 12.53 -10.54
C GLN A 270 -10.21 11.81 -10.60
N TRP A 271 -9.62 11.52 -9.43
CA TRP A 271 -8.32 10.84 -9.35
C TRP A 271 -8.41 9.33 -9.48
N SER A 272 -9.61 8.77 -9.41
CA SER A 272 -9.93 7.36 -9.65
C SER A 272 -11.29 7.26 -10.33
N ASP A 273 -11.45 6.26 -11.21
CA ASP A 273 -12.75 5.96 -11.83
C ASP A 273 -13.63 5.07 -10.94
N ARG A 274 -13.07 4.56 -9.82
CA ARG A 274 -13.72 3.56 -8.97
C ARG A 274 -13.87 3.98 -7.52
N TYR A 275 -13.07 4.94 -7.07
CA TYR A 275 -12.96 5.32 -5.67
C TYR A 275 -13.02 6.83 -5.51
N THR A 276 -13.58 7.27 -4.40
CA THR A 276 -13.30 8.60 -3.88
C THR A 276 -11.89 8.59 -3.26
N VAL A 277 -11.04 9.52 -3.65
CA VAL A 277 -9.70 9.64 -3.09
C VAL A 277 -9.69 10.73 -2.03
N ILE A 278 -9.32 10.36 -0.81
CA ILE A 278 -9.15 11.27 0.32
C ILE A 278 -7.67 11.38 0.60
N GLU A 279 -7.10 12.56 0.43
CA GLU A 279 -5.72 12.88 0.79
C GLU A 279 -5.71 13.75 2.05
N VAL A 280 -4.94 13.34 3.04
CA VAL A 280 -4.74 14.07 4.29
C VAL A 280 -3.26 14.36 4.45
N SER A 281 -2.93 15.62 4.66
CA SER A 281 -1.56 16.08 4.92
C SER A 281 -1.52 16.81 6.27
N GLY A 282 -0.48 16.57 7.06
CA GLY A 282 -0.35 17.17 8.38
C GLY A 282 0.96 16.80 9.08
N LEU A 283 1.10 17.20 10.34
CA LEU A 283 2.26 16.83 11.15
C LEU A 283 2.26 15.33 11.44
N ASP A 284 3.35 14.64 11.08
CA ASP A 284 3.51 13.22 11.39
C ASP A 284 3.61 13.01 12.91
N ARG A 285 2.78 12.10 13.43
CA ARG A 285 2.72 11.76 14.85
C ARG A 285 2.23 10.34 15.06
N PRO A 286 2.66 9.67 16.14
CA PRO A 286 2.17 8.34 16.48
C PRO A 286 0.65 8.29 16.58
N GLY A 287 0.06 7.31 15.93
CA GLY A 287 -1.39 7.10 15.92
C GLY A 287 -2.18 8.02 14.97
N LEU A 288 -1.50 8.83 14.13
CA LEU A 288 -2.19 9.64 13.11
C LEU A 288 -3.02 8.74 12.19
N LEU A 289 -2.41 7.72 11.59
CA LEU A 289 -3.10 6.78 10.71
C LEU A 289 -4.29 6.09 11.40
N TYR A 290 -4.13 5.68 12.67
CA TYR A 290 -5.23 5.14 13.47
C TYR A 290 -6.40 6.12 13.60
N GLN A 291 -6.12 7.40 13.85
CA GLN A 291 -7.16 8.42 13.98
C GLN A 291 -7.87 8.68 12.65
N LEU A 292 -7.12 8.74 11.54
CA LEU A 292 -7.67 8.95 10.20
C LEU A 292 -8.54 7.76 9.78
N THR A 293 -8.04 6.54 9.89
CA THR A 293 -8.81 5.34 9.55
C THR A 293 -10.04 5.16 10.43
N THR A 294 -9.93 5.50 11.74
CA THR A 294 -11.08 5.53 12.65
C THR A 294 -12.13 6.56 12.22
N ALA A 295 -11.71 7.75 11.78
CA ALA A 295 -12.63 8.78 11.30
C ALA A 295 -13.35 8.34 10.02
N ILE A 296 -12.63 7.76 9.07
CA ILE A 296 -13.18 7.23 7.82
C ILE A 296 -14.20 6.10 8.11
N SER A 297 -13.85 5.16 8.99
CA SER A 297 -14.77 4.07 9.38
C SER A 297 -16.03 4.56 10.07
N LYS A 298 -15.95 5.63 10.89
CA LYS A 298 -17.13 6.28 11.52
C LYS A 298 -18.08 6.91 10.52
N LEU A 299 -17.61 7.26 9.33
CA LEU A 299 -18.42 7.77 8.22
C LEU A 299 -19.07 6.65 7.40
N ASN A 300 -18.90 5.39 7.81
CA ASN A 300 -19.36 4.20 7.09
C ASN A 300 -18.75 4.10 5.67
N LEU A 301 -17.48 4.50 5.55
CA LEU A 301 -16.72 4.34 4.33
C LEU A 301 -15.82 3.10 4.43
N ASN A 302 -15.74 2.37 3.33
CA ASN A 302 -14.84 1.24 3.15
C ASN A 302 -13.52 1.71 2.53
N ILE A 303 -12.39 1.30 3.09
CA ILE A 303 -11.05 1.65 2.58
C ILE A 303 -10.55 0.49 1.73
N ALA A 304 -10.40 0.72 0.42
CA ALA A 304 -9.89 -0.26 -0.53
C ALA A 304 -8.35 -0.28 -0.59
N SER A 305 -7.70 0.86 -0.39
CA SER A 305 -6.24 0.95 -0.23
C SER A 305 -5.85 2.21 0.54
N ALA A 306 -4.69 2.16 1.19
CA ALA A 306 -4.11 3.30 1.89
C ALA A 306 -2.61 3.40 1.58
N HIS A 307 -2.18 4.59 1.20
CA HIS A 307 -0.78 4.91 0.90
C HIS A 307 -0.30 5.95 1.90
N VAL A 308 0.71 5.58 2.66
CA VAL A 308 1.22 6.38 3.78
C VAL A 308 2.64 6.83 3.44
N ALA A 309 2.86 8.12 3.40
CA ALA A 309 4.18 8.67 3.11
C ALA A 309 4.52 9.79 4.10
N THR A 310 5.78 9.82 4.55
CA THR A 310 6.28 10.90 5.40
C THR A 310 7.44 11.61 4.70
N PHE A 311 7.32 12.92 4.55
CA PHE A 311 8.30 13.80 3.96
C PHE A 311 8.80 14.78 5.04
N GLY A 312 9.95 14.48 5.64
CA GLY A 312 10.42 15.21 6.81
C GLY A 312 9.47 15.07 8.01
N GLU A 313 8.84 16.16 8.41
CA GLU A 313 7.85 16.20 9.50
C GLU A 313 6.38 16.14 9.00
N ARG A 314 6.16 16.13 7.70
CA ARG A 314 4.83 16.12 7.08
C ARG A 314 4.44 14.70 6.68
N ALA A 315 3.38 14.17 7.29
CA ALA A 315 2.69 12.99 6.80
C ALA A 315 1.79 13.37 5.63
N ARG A 316 1.68 12.48 4.66
CA ARG A 316 0.76 12.55 3.54
C ARG A 316 0.13 11.18 3.35
N ASP A 317 -1.11 11.04 3.82
CA ASP A 317 -1.85 9.79 3.79
C ASP A 317 -2.96 9.88 2.76
N VAL A 318 -3.04 8.90 1.86
CA VAL A 318 -4.03 8.88 0.77
C VAL A 318 -4.85 7.59 0.88
N PHE A 319 -6.17 7.75 0.95
CA PHE A 319 -7.13 6.67 1.07
C PHE A 319 -8.00 6.60 -0.18
N TYR A 320 -8.16 5.42 -0.71
CA TYR A 320 -9.11 5.10 -1.77
C TYR A 320 -10.33 4.45 -1.11
N VAL A 321 -11.45 5.14 -1.15
CA VAL A 321 -12.65 4.74 -0.38
C VAL A 321 -13.88 4.59 -1.27
N THR A 322 -14.81 3.77 -0.80
CA THR A 322 -16.18 3.65 -1.32
C THR A 322 -17.16 3.75 -0.15
N ASP A 323 -18.44 3.81 -0.43
CA ASP A 323 -19.44 3.49 0.58
C ASP A 323 -19.44 1.98 0.91
N LEU A 324 -20.26 1.56 1.86
CA LEU A 324 -20.35 0.14 2.26
C LEU A 324 -21.02 -0.74 1.18
N LEU A 325 -21.61 -0.16 0.13
CA LEU A 325 -22.19 -0.86 -1.00
C LEU A 325 -21.24 -0.98 -2.18
N GLY A 326 -20.06 -0.32 -2.09
CA GLY A 326 -19.01 -0.35 -3.10
C GLY A 326 -19.17 0.69 -4.21
N ALA A 327 -19.94 1.75 -3.96
CA ALA A 327 -20.14 2.87 -4.89
C ALA A 327 -19.23 4.08 -4.54
#